data_beb5fd11fdcd26d26a3d57d067d3acb3
#
_entry.id   beb5fd11fdcd26d26a3d57d067d3acb3
#
_cell.length_a   1.000
_cell.length_b   1.000
_cell.length_c   1.000
_cell.angle_alpha   90.00
_cell.angle_beta   90.00
_cell.angle_gamma   90.00
#
_symmetry.space_group_name_H-M   'P 1'
#
loop_
_entity.id
_entity.type
_entity.pdbx_description
1 polymer ?
#
loop_
_entity_poly.entity_id
_entity_poly.type
_entity_poly.pdbx_seq_one_letter_code
_entity_poly.pdbx_strand_id
1 'polypeptide(L)'
;KDVSLDVKSGEVVGLLGPNGAGKTTSFYMIVGLVPADDGEIQLDGNVISELPIHERARMGVSYLPQEASVFRKLTVEDNIRAVLELQLDAHGKPLKRDEIDRRIEALLDELQVSHLRENPAMSLSGGERRRVEIARALATQPRFILLDEPFAGVDPIAVLEIQRIVRFLK
;
A
#
# COMPACT_ATOMS: atom_id res chain seq x y z
N LYS A 1 -14.11 19.58 -6.49
CA LYS A 1 -14.79 19.53 -7.80
C LYS A 1 -13.74 19.73 -8.89
N ASP A 2 -13.89 19.05 -10.02
CA ASP A 2 -13.11 19.21 -11.25
C ASP A 2 -11.59 19.02 -11.03
N VAL A 3 -11.19 17.88 -10.44
CA VAL A 3 -9.80 17.51 -10.25
C VAL A 3 -9.39 16.58 -11.39
N SER A 4 -8.33 16.97 -12.12
CA SER A 4 -7.65 16.10 -13.07
C SER A 4 -6.22 15.86 -12.60
N LEU A 5 -5.78 14.61 -12.61
CA LEU A 5 -4.47 14.18 -12.15
C LEU A 5 -3.94 13.10 -13.11
N ASP A 6 -2.69 13.23 -13.50
CA ASP A 6 -1.97 12.20 -14.25
C ASP A 6 -0.68 11.84 -13.51
N VAL A 7 -0.37 10.54 -13.43
CA VAL A 7 0.84 10.02 -12.79
C VAL A 7 1.49 9.00 -13.73
N LYS A 8 2.74 9.27 -14.11
CA LYS A 8 3.49 8.40 -15.02
C LYS A 8 4.26 7.31 -14.27
N SER A 9 4.56 6.22 -14.96
CA SER A 9 5.42 5.17 -14.40
C SER A 9 6.75 5.76 -13.91
N GLY A 10 7.18 5.37 -12.72
CA GLY A 10 8.38 5.91 -12.08
C GLY A 10 8.24 7.32 -11.51
N GLU A 11 7.03 7.88 -11.43
CA GLU A 11 6.78 9.21 -10.88
C GLU A 11 6.18 9.11 -9.47
N VAL A 12 6.55 10.07 -8.62
CA VAL A 12 5.93 10.30 -7.32
C VAL A 12 5.25 11.67 -7.35
N VAL A 13 3.94 11.69 -7.19
CA VAL A 13 3.13 12.91 -7.22
C VAL A 13 2.54 13.17 -5.83
N GLY A 14 2.69 14.38 -5.32
CA GLY A 14 2.12 14.83 -4.06
C GLY A 14 0.79 15.55 -4.27
N LEU A 15 -0.30 15.01 -3.73
CA LEU A 15 -1.58 15.70 -3.65
C LEU A 15 -1.64 16.54 -2.38
N LEU A 16 -1.49 17.87 -2.51
CA LEU A 16 -1.43 18.81 -1.40
C LEU A 16 -2.72 19.61 -1.26
N GLY A 17 -3.07 19.94 -0.03
CA GLY A 17 -4.25 20.77 0.27
C GLY A 17 -4.56 20.78 1.76
N PRO A 18 -5.37 21.75 2.24
CA PRO A 18 -5.79 21.82 3.63
C PRO A 18 -6.64 20.62 4.06
N ASN A 19 -6.86 20.46 5.36
CA ASN A 19 -7.77 19.45 5.87
C ASN A 19 -9.19 19.74 5.33
N GLY A 20 -9.89 18.68 4.92
CA GLY A 20 -11.22 18.80 4.31
C GLY A 20 -11.22 19.16 2.82
N ALA A 21 -10.05 19.31 2.16
CA ALA A 21 -9.97 19.58 0.72
C ALA A 21 -10.39 18.41 -0.18
N GLY A 22 -10.71 17.25 0.40
CA GLY A 22 -11.13 16.07 -0.35
C GLY A 22 -10.01 15.14 -0.83
N LYS A 23 -8.79 15.28 -0.32
CA LYS A 23 -7.64 14.41 -0.70
C LYS A 23 -7.95 12.92 -0.50
N THR A 24 -8.31 12.54 0.71
CA THR A 24 -8.70 11.16 1.05
C THR A 24 -9.92 10.69 0.26
N THR A 25 -10.89 11.56 0.02
CA THR A 25 -12.06 11.24 -0.81
C THR A 25 -11.65 10.93 -2.25
N SER A 26 -10.71 11.70 -2.82
CA SER A 26 -10.16 11.42 -4.15
C SER A 26 -9.46 10.06 -4.18
N PHE A 27 -8.70 9.71 -3.14
CA PHE A 27 -8.10 8.39 -3.01
C PHE A 27 -9.16 7.28 -2.93
N TYR A 28 -10.22 7.48 -2.16
CA TYR A 28 -11.32 6.52 -2.06
C TYR A 28 -12.02 6.29 -3.41
N MET A 29 -12.17 7.33 -4.23
CA MET A 29 -12.69 7.19 -5.59
C MET A 29 -11.73 6.38 -6.48
N ILE A 30 -10.42 6.65 -6.41
CA ILE A 30 -9.42 5.94 -7.21
C ILE A 30 -9.35 4.46 -6.82
N VAL A 31 -9.43 4.11 -5.54
CA VAL A 31 -9.38 2.70 -5.11
C VAL A 31 -10.73 1.98 -5.21
N GLY A 32 -11.83 2.71 -5.44
CA GLY A 32 -13.17 2.14 -5.59
C GLY A 32 -13.91 1.89 -4.28
N LEU A 33 -13.57 2.63 -3.22
CA LEU A 33 -14.31 2.63 -1.95
C LEU A 33 -15.54 3.54 -2.00
N VAL A 34 -15.48 4.59 -2.81
CA VAL A 34 -16.57 5.54 -3.05
C VAL A 34 -16.68 5.74 -4.56
N PRO A 35 -17.90 5.75 -5.14
CA PRO A 35 -18.07 6.06 -6.55
C PRO A 35 -17.70 7.52 -6.83
N ALA A 36 -17.17 7.80 -8.02
CA ALA A 36 -17.04 9.17 -8.51
C ALA A 36 -18.39 9.65 -9.02
N ASP A 37 -18.75 10.91 -8.74
CA ASP A 37 -20.01 11.50 -9.23
C ASP A 37 -19.98 11.71 -10.74
N ASP A 38 -18.78 12.00 -11.30
CA ASP A 38 -18.54 12.24 -12.71
C ASP A 38 -17.04 12.07 -13.02
N GLY A 39 -16.70 12.00 -14.29
CA GLY A 39 -15.32 11.83 -14.75
C GLY A 39 -14.91 10.38 -14.93
N GLU A 40 -13.65 10.17 -15.27
CA GLU A 40 -13.09 8.87 -15.63
C GLU A 40 -11.78 8.61 -14.89
N ILE A 41 -11.63 7.40 -14.37
CA ILE A 41 -10.39 6.91 -13.75
C ILE A 41 -9.81 5.84 -14.66
N GLN A 42 -8.56 6.04 -15.09
CA GLN A 42 -7.83 5.12 -15.95
C GLN A 42 -6.57 4.60 -15.26
N LEU A 43 -6.25 3.33 -15.52
CA LEU A 43 -4.97 2.71 -15.17
C LEU A 43 -4.37 2.09 -16.43
N ASP A 44 -3.22 2.61 -16.87
CA ASP A 44 -2.54 2.18 -18.10
C ASP A 44 -3.47 2.12 -19.33
N GLY A 45 -4.31 3.16 -19.50
CA GLY A 45 -5.26 3.28 -20.60
C GLY A 45 -6.53 2.44 -20.46
N ASN A 46 -6.68 1.67 -19.37
CA ASN A 46 -7.90 0.94 -19.08
C ASN A 46 -8.79 1.72 -18.13
N VAL A 47 -10.05 1.92 -18.50
CA VAL A 47 -11.04 2.55 -17.63
C VAL A 47 -11.40 1.63 -16.47
N ILE A 48 -11.25 2.14 -15.24
CA ILE A 48 -11.50 1.39 -14.01
C ILE A 48 -12.61 2.02 -13.14
N SER A 49 -13.27 3.10 -13.62
CA SER A 49 -14.24 3.87 -12.84
C SER A 49 -15.34 3.01 -12.22
N GLU A 50 -15.87 2.04 -12.98
CA GLU A 50 -16.96 1.16 -12.55
C GLU A 50 -16.48 -0.15 -11.89
N LEU A 51 -15.17 -0.39 -11.86
CA LEU A 51 -14.65 -1.62 -11.28
C LEU A 51 -14.69 -1.55 -9.75
N PRO A 52 -15.10 -2.63 -9.07
CA PRO A 52 -15.06 -2.71 -7.62
C PRO A 52 -13.61 -2.78 -7.10
N ILE A 53 -13.41 -2.42 -5.84
CA ILE A 53 -12.09 -2.33 -5.20
C ILE A 53 -11.21 -3.59 -5.42
N HIS A 54 -11.80 -4.79 -5.33
CA HIS A 54 -11.04 -6.04 -5.47
C HIS A 54 -10.54 -6.29 -6.90
N GLU A 55 -11.23 -5.79 -7.92
CA GLU A 55 -10.77 -5.85 -9.31
C GLU A 55 -9.66 -4.82 -9.56
N ARG A 56 -9.83 -3.59 -9.06
CA ARG A 56 -8.75 -2.58 -9.12
C ARG A 56 -7.48 -3.05 -8.42
N ALA A 57 -7.62 -3.71 -7.26
CA ALA A 57 -6.50 -4.31 -6.55
C ALA A 57 -5.79 -5.39 -7.39
N ARG A 58 -6.54 -6.24 -8.09
CA ARG A 58 -5.97 -7.25 -9.01
C ARG A 58 -5.28 -6.64 -10.22
N MET A 59 -5.69 -5.45 -10.63
CA MET A 59 -5.01 -4.67 -11.68
C MET A 59 -3.75 -3.98 -11.17
N GLY A 60 -3.46 -4.05 -9.87
CA GLY A 60 -2.26 -3.52 -9.26
C GLY A 60 -2.42 -2.16 -8.58
N VAL A 61 -3.64 -1.74 -8.24
CA VAL A 61 -3.86 -0.56 -7.40
C VAL A 61 -3.75 -0.97 -5.93
N SER A 62 -2.86 -0.34 -5.19
CA SER A 62 -2.72 -0.53 -3.74
C SER A 62 -2.97 0.79 -3.00
N TYR A 63 -3.47 0.67 -1.78
CA TYR A 63 -3.79 1.81 -0.93
C TYR A 63 -3.27 1.61 0.49
N LEU A 64 -2.49 2.56 0.96
CA LEU A 64 -2.02 2.65 2.33
C LEU A 64 -2.79 3.75 3.07
N PRO A 65 -3.77 3.41 3.91
CA PRO A 65 -4.58 4.39 4.62
C PRO A 65 -3.78 5.17 5.67
N GLN A 66 -4.30 6.31 6.09
CA GLN A 66 -3.78 7.07 7.21
C GLN A 66 -3.87 6.28 8.52
N GLU A 67 -4.99 5.58 8.73
CA GLU A 67 -5.21 4.78 9.93
C GLU A 67 -4.43 3.46 9.90
N ALA A 68 -4.06 2.98 11.09
CA ALA A 68 -3.34 1.72 11.24
C ALA A 68 -4.15 0.52 10.71
N SER A 69 -3.57 -0.20 9.76
CA SER A 69 -4.21 -1.31 9.05
C SER A 69 -3.64 -2.69 9.39
N VAL A 70 -2.66 -2.79 10.30
CA VAL A 70 -2.06 -4.08 10.70
C VAL A 70 -3.04 -4.97 11.47
N PHE A 71 -2.93 -6.27 11.28
CA PHE A 71 -3.58 -7.27 12.13
C PHE A 71 -2.85 -7.34 13.47
N ARG A 72 -3.37 -6.62 14.46
CA ARG A 72 -2.68 -6.32 15.74
C ARG A 72 -2.19 -7.55 16.51
N LYS A 73 -2.92 -8.68 16.43
CA LYS A 73 -2.62 -9.92 17.14
C LYS A 73 -1.67 -10.85 16.38
N LEU A 74 -1.49 -10.63 15.08
CA LEU A 74 -0.57 -11.40 14.26
C LEU A 74 0.85 -10.88 14.42
N THR A 75 1.84 -11.75 14.19
CA THR A 75 3.24 -11.35 14.10
C THR A 75 3.48 -10.47 12.87
N VAL A 76 4.65 -9.85 12.79
CA VAL A 76 5.07 -9.08 11.61
C VAL A 76 5.08 -9.99 10.38
N GLU A 77 5.67 -11.18 10.49
CA GLU A 77 5.68 -12.17 9.41
C GLU A 77 4.26 -12.55 8.99
N ASP A 78 3.40 -12.91 9.93
CA ASP A 78 2.02 -13.33 9.62
C ASP A 78 1.19 -12.22 8.99
N ASN A 79 1.46 -10.96 9.33
CA ASN A 79 0.83 -9.82 8.68
C ASN A 79 1.13 -9.75 7.17
N ILE A 80 2.37 -10.06 6.77
CA ILE A 80 2.80 -10.08 5.37
C ILE A 80 2.30 -11.37 4.69
N ARG A 81 2.45 -12.50 5.37
CA ARG A 81 2.01 -13.83 4.91
C ARG A 81 0.54 -13.85 4.54
N ALA A 82 -0.33 -13.30 5.39
CA ALA A 82 -1.77 -13.24 5.15
C ALA A 82 -2.14 -12.54 3.83
N VAL A 83 -1.34 -11.59 3.38
CA VAL A 83 -1.53 -10.92 2.09
C VAL A 83 -1.00 -11.78 0.94
N LEU A 84 0.19 -12.39 1.11
CA LEU A 84 0.83 -13.20 0.07
C LEU A 84 0.05 -14.49 -0.22
N GLU A 85 -0.59 -15.10 0.76
CA GLU A 85 -1.43 -16.29 0.59
C GLU A 85 -2.66 -16.05 -0.30
N LEU A 86 -3.08 -14.80 -0.46
CA LEU A 86 -4.17 -14.40 -1.35
C LEU A 86 -3.69 -14.08 -2.77
N GLN A 87 -2.37 -14.02 -3.00
CA GLN A 87 -1.82 -13.70 -4.31
C GLN A 87 -1.77 -14.93 -5.21
N LEU A 88 -1.89 -14.68 -6.51
CA LEU A 88 -1.78 -15.69 -7.54
C LEU A 88 -0.45 -15.51 -8.30
N ASP A 89 0.08 -16.63 -8.81
CA ASP A 89 1.22 -16.61 -9.72
C ASP A 89 0.80 -16.16 -11.14
N ALA A 90 1.78 -16.07 -12.05
CA ALA A 90 1.54 -15.70 -13.44
C ALA A 90 0.60 -16.66 -14.21
N HIS A 91 0.31 -17.83 -13.65
CA HIS A 91 -0.60 -18.84 -14.21
C HIS A 91 -1.97 -18.86 -13.51
N GLY A 92 -2.24 -17.88 -12.63
CA GLY A 92 -3.48 -17.77 -11.86
C GLY A 92 -3.63 -18.83 -10.74
N LYS A 93 -2.53 -19.43 -10.29
CA LYS A 93 -2.51 -20.40 -9.18
C LYS A 93 -2.02 -19.73 -7.89
N PRO A 94 -2.47 -20.19 -6.71
CA PRO A 94 -1.93 -19.72 -5.43
C PRO A 94 -0.41 -19.86 -5.39
N LEU A 95 0.24 -18.88 -4.78
CA LEU A 95 1.70 -18.90 -4.58
C LEU A 95 2.11 -20.14 -3.78
N LYS A 96 3.24 -20.76 -4.15
CA LYS A 96 3.82 -21.86 -3.39
C LYS A 96 4.45 -21.32 -2.10
N ARG A 97 4.50 -22.17 -1.07
CA ARG A 97 5.06 -21.81 0.24
C ARG A 97 6.47 -21.24 0.16
N ASP A 98 7.35 -21.90 -0.59
CA ASP A 98 8.74 -21.43 -0.75
C ASP A 98 8.84 -20.05 -1.41
N GLU A 99 7.90 -19.72 -2.30
CA GLU A 99 7.80 -18.41 -2.92
C GLU A 99 7.32 -17.35 -1.91
N ILE A 100 6.31 -17.71 -1.11
CA ILE A 100 5.80 -16.85 -0.03
C ILE A 100 6.92 -16.55 0.96
N ASP A 101 7.64 -17.58 1.42
CA ASP A 101 8.73 -17.43 2.40
C ASP A 101 9.86 -16.55 1.84
N ARG A 102 10.23 -16.71 0.56
CA ARG A 102 11.22 -15.83 -0.10
C ARG A 102 10.77 -14.37 -0.17
N ARG A 103 9.50 -14.14 -0.52
CA ARG A 103 8.96 -12.78 -0.61
C ARG A 103 8.85 -12.11 0.76
N ILE A 104 8.50 -12.86 1.80
CA ILE A 104 8.50 -12.38 3.18
C ILE A 104 9.90 -11.92 3.56
N GLU A 105 10.91 -12.76 3.35
CA GLU A 105 12.30 -12.44 3.67
C GLU A 105 12.74 -11.15 2.99
N ALA A 106 12.52 -11.05 1.68
CA ALA A 106 12.87 -9.86 0.91
C ALA A 106 12.18 -8.58 1.43
N LEU A 107 10.89 -8.65 1.75
CA LEU A 107 10.14 -7.51 2.27
C LEU A 107 10.59 -7.11 3.69
N LEU A 108 10.87 -8.08 4.55
CA LEU A 108 11.39 -7.82 5.89
C LEU A 108 12.73 -7.10 5.86
N ASP A 109 13.64 -7.53 4.97
CA ASP A 109 14.95 -6.92 4.80
C ASP A 109 14.86 -5.54 4.16
N GLU A 110 14.09 -5.39 3.09
CA GLU A 110 13.89 -4.12 2.38
C GLU A 110 13.34 -3.03 3.31
N LEU A 111 12.37 -3.40 4.16
CA LEU A 111 11.74 -2.49 5.11
C LEU A 111 12.49 -2.42 6.46
N GLN A 112 13.60 -3.14 6.62
CA GLN A 112 14.45 -3.17 7.82
C GLN A 112 13.66 -3.56 9.09
N VAL A 113 12.80 -4.56 8.98
CA VAL A 113 11.99 -5.08 10.09
C VAL A 113 12.24 -6.56 10.36
N SER A 114 13.29 -7.16 9.81
CA SER A 114 13.65 -8.58 9.97
C SER A 114 13.82 -8.97 11.44
N HIS A 115 14.37 -8.08 12.26
CA HIS A 115 14.57 -8.27 13.70
C HIS A 115 13.25 -8.29 14.51
N LEU A 116 12.14 -7.87 13.90
CA LEU A 116 10.81 -7.83 14.51
C LEU A 116 9.89 -8.96 14.01
N ARG A 117 10.41 -9.87 13.19
CA ARG A 117 9.68 -10.92 12.48
C ARG A 117 8.60 -11.61 13.32
N GLU A 118 8.97 -12.04 14.52
CA GLU A 118 8.11 -12.80 15.43
C GLU A 118 7.33 -11.91 16.43
N ASN A 119 7.56 -10.60 16.41
CA ASN A 119 6.89 -9.69 17.32
C ASN A 119 5.42 -9.51 16.92
N PRO A 120 4.49 -9.54 17.88
CA PRO A 120 3.11 -9.16 17.62
C PRO A 120 3.02 -7.69 17.13
N ALA A 121 2.23 -7.42 16.10
CA ALA A 121 2.13 -6.07 15.53
C ALA A 121 1.62 -5.02 16.53
N MET A 122 0.95 -5.44 17.60
CA MET A 122 0.50 -4.54 18.67
C MET A 122 1.64 -3.97 19.52
N SER A 123 2.82 -4.61 19.53
CA SER A 123 3.99 -4.18 20.31
C SER A 123 4.90 -3.21 19.56
N LEU A 124 4.62 -2.95 18.27
CA LEU A 124 5.44 -2.12 17.41
C LEU A 124 5.28 -0.62 17.72
N SER A 125 6.37 0.11 17.63
CA SER A 125 6.35 1.58 17.56
C SER A 125 5.58 2.07 16.33
N GLY A 126 5.25 3.36 16.29
CA GLY A 126 4.55 3.96 15.14
C GLY A 126 5.31 3.79 13.82
N GLY A 127 6.63 4.01 13.83
CA GLY A 127 7.48 3.86 12.66
C GLY A 127 7.63 2.42 12.19
N GLU A 128 7.87 1.49 13.11
CA GLU A 128 7.96 0.05 12.81
C GLU A 128 6.64 -0.46 12.23
N ARG A 129 5.52 -0.12 12.87
CA ARG A 129 4.19 -0.47 12.37
C ARG A 129 3.96 0.06 10.96
N ARG A 130 4.33 1.32 10.67
CA ARG A 130 4.18 1.91 9.34
C ARG A 130 5.00 1.17 8.28
N ARG A 131 6.22 0.74 8.62
CA ARG A 131 7.04 -0.09 7.73
C ARG A 131 6.38 -1.45 7.43
N VAL A 132 5.78 -2.09 8.42
CA VAL A 132 5.03 -3.35 8.23
C VAL A 132 3.79 -3.13 7.35
N GLU A 133 3.08 -2.03 7.50
CA GLU A 133 1.95 -1.67 6.63
C GLU A 133 2.38 -1.45 5.18
N ILE A 134 3.53 -0.80 4.97
CA ILE A 134 4.13 -0.64 3.64
C ILE A 134 4.53 -2.01 3.08
N ALA A 135 5.18 -2.89 3.87
CA ALA A 135 5.53 -4.25 3.45
C ALA A 135 4.29 -5.03 2.97
N ARG A 136 3.17 -4.91 3.68
CA ARG A 136 1.90 -5.53 3.28
C ARG A 136 1.36 -4.96 1.95
N ALA A 137 1.44 -3.63 1.78
CA ALA A 137 1.02 -3.01 0.54
C ALA A 137 1.90 -3.46 -0.64
N LEU A 138 3.22 -3.59 -0.44
CA LEU A 138 4.15 -4.06 -1.46
C LEU A 138 4.05 -5.57 -1.74
N ALA A 139 3.58 -6.37 -0.79
CA ALA A 139 3.36 -7.80 -0.97
C ALA A 139 2.41 -8.12 -2.14
N THR A 140 1.52 -7.20 -2.49
CA THR A 140 0.64 -7.33 -3.67
C THR A 140 1.35 -7.04 -5.00
N GLN A 141 2.62 -6.60 -5.00
CA GLN A 141 3.37 -6.14 -6.16
C GLN A 141 2.60 -5.09 -6.98
N PRO A 142 2.21 -3.98 -6.36
CA PRO A 142 1.34 -3.00 -6.99
C PRO A 142 2.06 -2.30 -8.16
N ARG A 143 1.28 -1.95 -9.18
CA ARG A 143 1.70 -1.07 -10.28
C ARG A 143 1.55 0.40 -9.92
N PHE A 144 0.62 0.70 -9.03
CA PHE A 144 0.29 2.03 -8.54
C PHE A 144 -0.07 1.98 -7.06
N ILE A 145 0.54 2.82 -6.25
CA ILE A 145 0.29 2.88 -4.80
C ILE A 145 -0.14 4.29 -4.38
N LEU A 146 -1.23 4.35 -3.63
CA LEU A 146 -1.74 5.55 -2.98
C LEU A 146 -1.32 5.54 -1.52
N LEU A 147 -0.63 6.58 -1.09
CA LEU A 147 -0.16 6.75 0.28
C LEU A 147 -0.90 7.92 0.93
N ASP A 148 -1.87 7.63 1.79
CA ASP A 148 -2.63 8.67 2.49
C ASP A 148 -1.92 9.05 3.79
N GLU A 149 -1.44 10.27 3.86
CA GLU A 149 -0.67 10.82 4.98
C GLU A 149 0.37 9.82 5.55
N PRO A 150 1.31 9.31 4.71
CA PRO A 150 2.19 8.20 5.09
C PRO A 150 3.10 8.50 6.28
N PHE A 151 3.20 9.76 6.70
CA PHE A 151 4.03 10.23 7.80
C PHE A 151 3.22 10.61 9.05
N ALA A 152 1.90 10.47 9.02
CA ALA A 152 1.05 10.82 10.16
C ALA A 152 1.35 9.94 11.38
N GLY A 153 1.56 10.58 12.54
CA GLY A 153 1.83 9.87 13.80
C GLY A 153 3.17 9.13 13.86
N VAL A 154 4.10 9.44 12.95
CA VAL A 154 5.44 8.86 12.88
C VAL A 154 6.47 9.86 13.41
N ASP A 155 7.45 9.37 14.17
CA ASP A 155 8.54 10.22 14.66
C ASP A 155 9.44 10.73 13.51
N PRO A 156 10.15 11.88 13.68
CA PRO A 156 10.94 12.49 12.61
C PRO A 156 12.04 11.60 12.01
N ILE A 157 12.61 10.68 12.78
CA ILE A 157 13.66 9.78 12.29
C ILE A 157 13.04 8.74 11.37
N ALA A 158 11.94 8.11 11.79
CA ALA A 158 11.22 7.12 10.99
C ALA A 158 10.59 7.76 9.73
N VAL A 159 10.23 9.05 9.75
CA VAL A 159 9.80 9.77 8.54
C VAL A 159 10.90 9.76 7.46
N LEU A 160 12.16 9.98 7.83
CA LEU A 160 13.29 9.96 6.89
C LEU A 160 13.48 8.55 6.28
N GLU A 161 13.28 7.51 7.08
CA GLU A 161 13.36 6.11 6.60
C GLU A 161 12.23 5.81 5.62
N ILE A 162 10.99 6.16 5.94
CA ILE A 162 9.84 5.98 5.05
C ILE A 162 10.04 6.78 3.74
N GLN A 163 10.56 8.00 3.80
CA GLN A 163 10.89 8.77 2.60
C GLN A 163 11.93 8.07 1.70
N ARG A 164 12.93 7.40 2.29
CA ARG A 164 13.89 6.61 1.53
C ARG A 164 13.21 5.44 0.81
N ILE A 165 12.34 4.72 1.52
CA ILE A 165 11.54 3.62 0.95
C ILE A 165 10.70 4.12 -0.22
N VAL A 166 9.92 5.20 -0.04
CA VAL A 166 9.09 5.79 -1.10
C VAL A 166 9.93 6.22 -2.33
N ARG A 167 11.14 6.72 -2.12
CA ARG A 167 12.06 7.05 -3.23
C ARG A 167 12.61 5.81 -3.94
N PHE A 168 12.80 4.73 -3.24
CA PHE A 168 13.29 3.46 -3.81
C PHE A 168 12.20 2.76 -4.65
N LEU A 169 10.93 2.95 -4.29
CA LEU A 169 9.77 2.38 -5.01
C LEU A 169 9.47 3.11 -6.35
N LYS A 170 10.22 4.12 -6.67
CA LYS A 170 10.05 4.96 -7.86
C LYS A 170 10.42 4.27 -9.19
#